data_7aca2df2eec90e85db95c0e251372648
#
_entry.id   7aca2df2eec90e85db95c0e251372648
#
_cell.length_a   1.000
_cell.length_b   1.000
_cell.length_c   1.000
_cell.angle_alpha   90.00
_cell.angle_beta   90.00
_cell.angle_gamma   90.00
#
_symmetry.space_group_name_H-M   'P 1'
#
loop_
_entity.id
_entity.type
_entity.pdbx_description
1 polymer ?
#
loop_
_entity_poly.entity_id
_entity_poly.type
_entity_poly.pdbx_seq_one_letter_code
_entity_poly.pdbx_strand_id
1 'polypeptide(L)'
;MKFTRRNAIQAGAALAAAASFPVFSQSKTKLRFAAVFSEKDIRADMIRLFAKEVAADFEVEPFYNGSLFKQGTELVALQRDNLEMGNIAPQDISKQIPAWSILTSAYLFRDANHLNAFWSGSLGAEFKKQAESEVKVKILGPTFFGTRQVGLKPNKKISTPADLAGIKLRMPPGDAWQLLGRSLGANPTPMAYAEVYTGLQTGAIDGQDNPLPNVQNMKFYEVMSQIVLTSHLVGYDLLTVNLKTWNAMGAAKQKAFQAAADKAIKWSADEHLKREAELADGFRKQGLQVYAPDQNAFRAHAQKVYLASDEAKSWPKGMLEKINALK
;
A
#
# COMPACT_ATOMS: atom_id res chain seq x y z
N MET A 1 -12.93 54.76 56.58
CA MET A 1 -11.77 54.16 55.90
C MET A 1 -11.51 54.93 54.62
N LYS A 2 -10.36 55.65 54.54
CA LYS A 2 -10.02 56.43 53.32
C LYS A 2 -9.24 55.54 52.38
N PHE A 3 -9.84 55.23 51.22
CA PHE A 3 -9.14 54.52 50.13
C PHE A 3 -8.12 55.47 49.52
N THR A 4 -6.84 55.13 49.64
CA THR A 4 -5.75 55.89 49.03
C THR A 4 -5.42 55.35 47.64
N ARG A 5 -5.05 56.24 46.69
CA ARG A 5 -4.64 55.93 45.33
C ARG A 5 -3.58 54.80 45.22
N ARG A 6 -2.84 54.57 46.28
CA ARG A 6 -1.81 53.55 46.39
C ARG A 6 -2.38 52.12 46.44
N ASN A 7 -3.57 51.93 47.02
CA ASN A 7 -4.24 50.63 47.12
C ASN A 7 -4.90 50.23 45.81
N ALA A 8 -5.29 51.19 44.97
CA ALA A 8 -5.83 50.91 43.63
C ALA A 8 -4.78 50.43 42.64
N ILE A 9 -3.51 50.92 42.77
CA ILE A 9 -2.41 50.52 41.90
C ILE A 9 -1.89 49.11 42.24
N GLN A 10 -1.94 48.72 43.51
CA GLN A 10 -1.54 47.37 43.92
C GLN A 10 -2.56 46.30 43.54
N ALA A 11 -3.85 46.62 43.51
CA ALA A 11 -4.90 45.69 43.04
C ALA A 11 -4.88 45.52 41.52
N GLY A 12 -4.47 46.55 40.74
CA GLY A 12 -4.32 46.46 39.29
C GLY A 12 -3.11 45.63 38.84
N ALA A 13 -2.01 45.65 39.60
CA ALA A 13 -0.81 44.88 39.27
C ALA A 13 -0.96 43.36 39.54
N ALA A 14 -1.81 42.98 40.50
CA ALA A 14 -2.08 41.58 40.78
C ALA A 14 -2.99 40.87 39.76
N LEU A 15 -3.85 41.62 39.04
CA LEU A 15 -4.71 41.06 37.98
C LEU A 15 -3.97 40.96 36.61
N ALA A 16 -2.93 41.73 36.37
CA ALA A 16 -2.13 41.67 35.16
C ALA A 16 -1.12 40.51 35.12
N ALA A 17 -0.75 39.96 36.29
CA ALA A 17 0.19 38.84 36.39
C ALA A 17 -0.45 37.45 36.18
N ALA A 18 -1.78 37.35 36.13
CA ALA A 18 -2.50 36.07 35.96
C ALA A 18 -2.81 35.70 34.49
N ALA A 19 -2.40 36.53 33.51
CA ALA A 19 -2.80 36.37 32.09
C ALA A 19 -1.66 35.93 31.15
N SER A 20 -0.49 35.56 31.67
CA SER A 20 0.60 35.04 30.82
C SER A 20 1.04 33.65 31.27
N PHE A 21 0.12 32.69 31.19
CA PHE A 21 0.59 31.31 31.05
C PHE A 21 1.19 31.19 29.65
N PRO A 22 2.48 30.81 29.53
CA PRO A 22 3.00 30.46 28.21
C PRO A 22 2.13 29.32 27.69
N VAL A 23 1.42 29.56 26.60
CA VAL A 23 0.87 28.48 25.79
C VAL A 23 2.08 27.68 25.31
N PHE A 24 2.45 26.66 26.08
CA PHE A 24 3.41 25.67 25.58
C PHE A 24 2.76 25.10 24.31
N SER A 25 3.19 25.61 23.16
CA SER A 25 2.93 24.98 21.89
C SER A 25 3.52 23.58 22.03
N GLN A 26 2.65 22.61 22.27
CA GLN A 26 3.06 21.21 22.37
C GLN A 26 3.67 20.87 21.03
N SER A 27 4.97 20.60 20.98
CA SER A 27 5.67 20.24 19.75
C SER A 27 4.98 19.02 19.16
N LYS A 28 4.56 19.11 17.89
CA LYS A 28 3.88 18.00 17.20
C LYS A 28 4.78 16.79 17.15
N THR A 29 4.21 15.62 17.32
CA THR A 29 4.94 14.37 17.13
C THR A 29 5.25 14.19 15.66
N LYS A 30 6.53 14.04 15.30
CA LYS A 30 6.94 13.75 13.93
C LYS A 30 6.69 12.30 13.58
N LEU A 31 6.12 12.08 12.40
CA LEU A 31 5.82 10.77 11.84
C LEU A 31 6.49 10.66 10.46
N ARG A 32 7.64 10.00 10.39
CA ARG A 32 8.26 9.68 9.11
C ARG A 32 7.43 8.60 8.41
N PHE A 33 7.14 8.82 7.15
CA PHE A 33 6.36 7.91 6.33
C PHE A 33 7.21 7.39 5.16
N ALA A 34 7.51 6.10 5.13
CA ALA A 34 8.23 5.48 4.02
C ALA A 34 7.24 5.00 2.94
N ALA A 35 7.49 5.40 1.69
CA ALA A 35 6.71 5.03 0.53
C ALA A 35 7.62 4.60 -0.64
N VAL A 36 7.30 3.46 -1.27
CA VAL A 36 8.03 2.98 -2.46
C VAL A 36 7.61 3.70 -3.74
N PHE A 37 6.40 4.25 -3.78
CA PHE A 37 5.84 4.96 -4.92
C PHE A 37 6.34 6.41 -5.00
N SER A 38 6.15 7.05 -6.17
CA SER A 38 6.56 8.43 -6.41
C SER A 38 5.61 9.44 -5.76
N GLU A 39 6.07 10.68 -5.61
CA GLU A 39 5.24 11.79 -5.12
C GLU A 39 4.06 12.17 -6.04
N LYS A 40 4.04 11.65 -7.28
CA LYS A 40 2.97 11.83 -8.28
C LYS A 40 1.89 10.74 -8.20
N ASP A 41 2.07 9.75 -7.35
CA ASP A 41 1.11 8.68 -7.13
C ASP A 41 -0.13 9.20 -6.36
N ILE A 42 -1.32 8.69 -6.66
CA ILE A 42 -2.55 9.03 -5.93
C ILE A 42 -2.40 8.74 -4.44
N ARG A 43 -1.64 7.71 -4.07
CA ARG A 43 -1.32 7.42 -2.66
C ARG A 43 -0.49 8.53 -2.00
N ALA A 44 0.30 9.30 -2.74
CA ALA A 44 0.97 10.47 -2.19
C ALA A 44 -0.02 11.58 -1.81
N ASP A 45 -1.06 11.79 -2.63
CA ASP A 45 -2.16 12.71 -2.28
C ASP A 45 -2.98 12.20 -1.10
N MET A 46 -3.18 10.88 -1.01
CA MET A 46 -3.76 10.23 0.19
C MET A 46 -2.97 10.57 1.46
N ILE A 47 -1.63 10.47 1.40
CA ILE A 47 -0.76 10.82 2.54
C ILE A 47 -0.89 12.32 2.87
N ARG A 48 -0.95 13.21 1.86
CA ARG A 48 -1.15 14.66 2.07
C ARG A 48 -2.49 14.94 2.74
N LEU A 49 -3.57 14.27 2.29
CA LEU A 49 -4.88 14.37 2.91
C LEU A 49 -4.86 13.90 4.36
N PHE A 50 -4.29 12.72 4.61
CA PHE A 50 -4.12 12.18 5.96
C PHE A 50 -3.31 13.15 6.85
N ALA A 51 -2.17 13.64 6.37
CA ALA A 51 -1.32 14.60 7.09
C ALA A 51 -2.07 15.88 7.49
N LYS A 52 -2.92 16.39 6.61
CA LYS A 52 -3.78 17.55 6.87
C LYS A 52 -4.78 17.27 7.99
N GLU A 53 -5.43 16.10 7.97
CA GLU A 53 -6.43 15.72 8.98
C GLU A 53 -5.83 15.55 10.39
N VAL A 54 -4.58 15.08 10.48
CA VAL A 54 -3.90 14.86 11.78
C VAL A 54 -3.00 16.02 12.20
N ALA A 55 -2.98 17.12 11.45
CA ALA A 55 -2.02 18.23 11.63
C ALA A 55 -2.09 18.94 12.97
N ALA A 56 -3.17 18.78 13.75
CA ALA A 56 -3.27 19.36 15.09
C ALA A 56 -2.23 18.75 16.07
N ASP A 57 -2.00 17.45 15.96
CA ASP A 57 -1.17 16.68 16.91
C ASP A 57 0.13 16.14 16.29
N PHE A 58 0.15 15.96 14.96
CA PHE A 58 1.22 15.25 14.26
C PHE A 58 1.77 16.05 13.07
N GLU A 59 3.06 15.85 12.81
CA GLU A 59 3.76 16.31 11.61
C GLU A 59 4.15 15.08 10.78
N VAL A 60 3.45 14.82 9.67
CA VAL A 60 3.76 13.69 8.79
C VAL A 60 4.80 14.11 7.76
N GLU A 61 5.93 13.42 7.73
CA GLU A 61 7.06 13.66 6.83
C GLU A 61 7.21 12.47 5.86
N PRO A 62 6.71 12.58 4.60
CA PRO A 62 6.77 11.49 3.65
C PRO A 62 8.10 11.43 2.90
N PHE A 63 8.60 10.21 2.71
CA PHE A 63 9.79 9.88 1.93
C PHE A 63 9.36 8.93 0.80
N TYR A 64 9.40 9.44 -0.43
CA TYR A 64 8.95 8.73 -1.64
C TYR A 64 10.08 7.97 -2.34
N ASN A 65 9.71 7.14 -3.33
CA ASN A 65 10.64 6.39 -4.20
C ASN A 65 11.60 5.44 -3.45
N GLY A 66 11.22 4.97 -2.26
CA GLY A 66 12.08 4.12 -1.44
C GLY A 66 13.35 4.83 -0.93
N SER A 67 13.31 6.18 -0.82
CA SER A 67 14.48 7.00 -0.46
C SER A 67 14.92 6.83 1.00
N LEU A 68 13.99 6.51 1.92
CA LEU A 68 14.33 6.31 3.33
C LEU A 68 14.67 4.85 3.63
N PHE A 69 13.89 3.91 3.07
CA PHE A 69 14.09 2.47 3.20
C PHE A 69 13.91 1.80 1.84
N LYS A 70 14.75 0.81 1.51
CA LYS A 70 14.60 0.00 0.31
C LYS A 70 13.29 -0.77 0.34
N GLN A 71 12.63 -0.91 -0.81
CA GLN A 71 11.41 -1.70 -0.97
C GLN A 71 11.54 -3.09 -0.33
N GLY A 72 10.62 -3.41 0.58
CA GLY A 72 10.57 -4.68 1.30
C GLY A 72 11.41 -4.73 2.58
N THR A 73 11.98 -3.58 3.04
CA THR A 73 12.69 -3.46 4.33
C THR A 73 11.94 -2.58 5.34
N GLU A 74 10.87 -1.92 4.92
CA GLU A 74 10.10 -0.95 5.71
C GLU A 74 9.45 -1.62 6.93
N LEU A 75 8.96 -2.87 6.78
CA LEU A 75 8.36 -3.61 7.88
C LEU A 75 9.34 -3.80 9.05
N VAL A 76 10.59 -4.15 8.76
CA VAL A 76 11.63 -4.31 9.78
C VAL A 76 11.96 -2.97 10.45
N ALA A 77 11.92 -1.86 9.71
CA ALA A 77 12.13 -0.53 10.27
C ALA A 77 11.00 -0.12 11.23
N LEU A 78 9.74 -0.41 10.88
CA LEU A 78 8.58 -0.22 11.76
C LEU A 78 8.69 -1.06 13.05
N GLN A 79 9.08 -2.32 12.93
CA GLN A 79 9.24 -3.24 14.06
C GLN A 79 10.32 -2.80 15.06
N ARG A 80 11.36 -2.15 14.57
CA ARG A 80 12.51 -1.67 15.36
C ARG A 80 12.35 -0.23 15.82
N ASP A 81 11.17 0.37 15.66
CA ASP A 81 10.90 1.78 15.99
C ASP A 81 11.80 2.79 15.24
N ASN A 82 12.38 2.37 14.11
CA ASN A 82 13.20 3.23 13.24
C ASN A 82 12.36 3.97 12.18
N LEU A 83 11.07 3.69 12.11
CA LEU A 83 10.08 4.29 11.22
C LEU A 83 8.74 4.34 11.92
N GLU A 84 8.00 5.42 11.77
CA GLU A 84 6.70 5.60 12.42
C GLU A 84 5.56 5.04 11.56
N MET A 85 5.57 5.29 10.23
CA MET A 85 4.49 4.93 9.32
C MET A 85 5.01 4.43 7.97
N GLY A 86 4.19 3.63 7.28
CA GLY A 86 4.46 3.21 5.91
C GLY A 86 3.31 2.47 5.26
N ASN A 87 3.39 2.30 3.94
CA ASN A 87 2.55 1.39 3.19
C ASN A 87 3.29 0.07 3.02
N ILE A 88 2.79 -1.00 3.64
CA ILE A 88 3.43 -2.32 3.66
C ILE A 88 2.61 -3.30 2.82
N ALA A 89 3.26 -3.97 1.88
CA ALA A 89 2.61 -5.02 1.13
C ALA A 89 2.38 -6.26 2.02
N PRO A 90 1.24 -6.97 1.91
CA PRO A 90 1.01 -8.23 2.65
C PRO A 90 2.11 -9.27 2.39
N GLN A 91 2.73 -9.25 1.22
CA GLN A 91 3.88 -10.06 0.84
C GLN A 91 5.11 -9.85 1.75
N ASP A 92 5.27 -8.64 2.31
CA ASP A 92 6.37 -8.37 3.24
C ASP A 92 6.07 -8.96 4.62
N ILE A 93 4.79 -8.96 5.04
CA ILE A 93 4.38 -9.62 6.28
C ILE A 93 4.50 -11.14 6.16
N SER A 94 4.20 -11.72 4.99
CA SER A 94 4.31 -13.17 4.76
C SER A 94 5.72 -13.75 4.93
N LYS A 95 6.76 -12.91 4.82
CA LYS A 95 8.15 -13.32 5.13
C LYS A 95 8.34 -13.74 6.59
N GLN A 96 7.52 -13.21 7.50
CA GLN A 96 7.60 -13.50 8.94
C GLN A 96 6.42 -14.34 9.42
N ILE A 97 5.26 -14.19 8.79
CA ILE A 97 4.04 -14.94 9.08
C ILE A 97 3.58 -15.65 7.79
N PRO A 98 4.08 -16.87 7.52
CA PRO A 98 3.84 -17.57 6.25
C PRO A 98 2.36 -17.70 5.87
N ALA A 99 1.44 -17.81 6.83
CA ALA A 99 0.00 -17.84 6.60
C ALA A 99 -0.54 -16.62 5.83
N TRP A 100 0.15 -15.48 5.90
CA TRP A 100 -0.24 -14.27 5.18
C TRP A 100 -0.03 -14.38 3.66
N SER A 101 0.72 -15.38 3.19
CA SER A 101 0.90 -15.62 1.75
C SER A 101 -0.42 -15.90 1.03
N ILE A 102 -1.47 -16.34 1.72
CA ILE A 102 -2.81 -16.48 1.14
C ILE A 102 -3.33 -15.14 0.59
N LEU A 103 -3.08 -14.01 1.31
CA LEU A 103 -3.55 -12.67 0.92
C LEU A 103 -2.83 -12.12 -0.32
N THR A 104 -1.82 -12.83 -0.80
CA THR A 104 -0.97 -12.44 -1.92
C THR A 104 -1.20 -13.32 -3.15
N SER A 105 -2.09 -14.32 -3.05
CA SER A 105 -2.34 -15.25 -4.14
C SER A 105 -3.13 -14.60 -5.27
N ALA A 106 -2.75 -14.95 -6.50
CA ALA A 106 -3.43 -14.46 -7.69
C ALA A 106 -4.93 -14.82 -7.67
N TYR A 107 -5.76 -13.86 -8.09
CA TYR A 107 -7.22 -14.00 -8.20
C TYR A 107 -7.97 -14.27 -6.89
N LEU A 108 -7.35 -14.00 -5.72
CA LEU A 108 -8.02 -14.15 -4.42
C LEU A 108 -9.17 -13.15 -4.27
N PHE A 109 -8.88 -11.86 -4.41
CA PHE A 109 -9.90 -10.83 -4.36
C PHE A 109 -10.45 -10.57 -5.76
N ARG A 110 -11.78 -10.42 -5.87
CA ARG A 110 -12.47 -10.14 -7.14
C ARG A 110 -12.29 -8.69 -7.57
N ASP A 111 -12.40 -7.76 -6.60
CA ASP A 111 -12.38 -6.32 -6.80
C ASP A 111 -12.11 -5.59 -5.47
N ALA A 112 -12.14 -4.25 -5.50
CA ALA A 112 -11.96 -3.41 -4.32
C ALA A 112 -13.05 -3.61 -3.26
N ASN A 113 -14.29 -3.94 -3.64
CA ASN A 113 -15.37 -4.17 -2.68
C ASN A 113 -15.13 -5.47 -1.89
N HIS A 114 -14.73 -6.53 -2.59
CA HIS A 114 -14.38 -7.80 -1.97
C HIS A 114 -13.18 -7.66 -1.02
N LEU A 115 -12.15 -6.88 -1.43
CA LEU A 115 -11.03 -6.51 -0.56
C LEU A 115 -11.50 -5.79 0.70
N ASN A 116 -12.38 -4.80 0.55
CA ASN A 116 -12.94 -4.04 1.66
C ASN A 116 -13.80 -4.90 2.58
N ALA A 117 -14.63 -5.80 2.03
CA ALA A 117 -15.43 -6.74 2.81
C ALA A 117 -14.55 -7.64 3.70
N PHE A 118 -13.41 -8.10 3.17
CA PHE A 118 -12.44 -8.86 3.95
C PHE A 118 -11.86 -8.02 5.10
N TRP A 119 -11.28 -6.84 4.80
CA TRP A 119 -10.55 -6.05 5.80
C TRP A 119 -11.45 -5.36 6.84
N SER A 120 -12.72 -5.13 6.53
CA SER A 120 -13.72 -4.61 7.48
C SER A 120 -14.42 -5.71 8.30
N GLY A 121 -14.34 -6.96 7.87
CA GLY A 121 -14.95 -8.11 8.51
C GLY A 121 -14.10 -8.78 9.59
N SER A 122 -14.62 -9.84 10.18
CA SER A 122 -13.95 -10.63 11.23
C SER A 122 -12.65 -11.24 10.78
N LEU A 123 -12.56 -11.73 9.52
CA LEU A 123 -11.34 -12.30 8.97
C LEU A 123 -10.22 -11.26 8.95
N GLY A 124 -10.48 -10.06 8.44
CA GLY A 124 -9.49 -8.98 8.45
C GLY A 124 -9.09 -8.54 9.85
N ALA A 125 -10.03 -8.59 10.83
CA ALA A 125 -9.73 -8.30 12.24
C ALA A 125 -8.73 -9.32 12.83
N GLU A 126 -8.86 -10.61 12.49
CA GLU A 126 -7.90 -11.64 12.89
C GLU A 126 -6.49 -11.34 12.37
N PHE A 127 -6.35 -11.01 11.08
CA PHE A 127 -5.07 -10.64 10.48
C PHE A 127 -4.50 -9.34 11.09
N LYS A 128 -5.32 -8.32 11.34
CA LYS A 128 -4.88 -7.09 12.02
C LYS A 128 -4.32 -7.40 13.42
N LYS A 129 -5.03 -8.23 14.20
CA LYS A 129 -4.57 -8.64 15.53
C LYS A 129 -3.25 -9.42 15.47
N GLN A 130 -3.10 -10.31 14.49
CA GLN A 130 -1.86 -11.04 14.28
C GLN A 130 -0.70 -10.11 13.93
N ALA A 131 -0.92 -9.09 13.07
CA ALA A 131 0.09 -8.09 12.75
C ALA A 131 0.54 -7.31 13.99
N GLU A 132 -0.38 -6.93 14.87
CA GLU A 132 -0.05 -6.25 16.14
C GLU A 132 0.78 -7.15 17.06
N SER A 133 0.40 -8.41 17.22
CA SER A 133 1.08 -9.33 18.16
C SER A 133 2.43 -9.80 17.65
N GLU A 134 2.56 -10.15 16.36
CA GLU A 134 3.75 -10.84 15.83
C GLU A 134 4.73 -9.90 15.14
N VAL A 135 4.23 -8.91 14.36
CA VAL A 135 5.11 -7.98 13.62
C VAL A 135 5.10 -6.55 14.14
N LYS A 136 4.44 -6.30 15.27
CA LYS A 136 4.47 -5.01 16.02
C LYS A 136 4.03 -3.80 15.18
N VAL A 137 3.08 -3.98 14.29
CA VAL A 137 2.49 -2.89 13.50
C VAL A 137 0.98 -2.84 13.68
N LYS A 138 0.45 -1.62 13.77
CA LYS A 138 -0.98 -1.35 13.68
C LYS A 138 -1.35 -1.13 12.22
N ILE A 139 -2.27 -1.94 11.70
CA ILE A 139 -2.84 -1.76 10.36
C ILE A 139 -4.07 -0.85 10.49
N LEU A 140 -4.02 0.30 9.84
CA LEU A 140 -5.13 1.26 9.80
C LEU A 140 -6.17 0.83 8.75
N GLY A 141 -5.73 0.35 7.58
CA GLY A 141 -6.62 -0.18 6.55
C GLY A 141 -5.87 -0.53 5.26
N PRO A 142 -6.57 -1.19 4.31
CA PRO A 142 -6.02 -1.48 2.99
C PRO A 142 -6.07 -0.23 2.10
N THR A 143 -4.98 0.08 1.42
CA THR A 143 -4.91 1.13 0.42
C THR A 143 -4.95 0.50 -0.96
N PHE A 144 -6.15 0.40 -1.54
CA PHE A 144 -6.33 -0.05 -2.92
C PHE A 144 -5.67 0.92 -3.90
N PHE A 145 -4.95 0.39 -4.89
CA PHE A 145 -4.30 1.20 -5.92
C PHE A 145 -4.50 0.69 -7.35
N GLY A 146 -5.52 -0.15 -7.58
CA GLY A 146 -5.93 -0.67 -8.88
C GLY A 146 -5.68 -2.16 -9.05
N THR A 147 -6.15 -2.71 -10.17
CA THR A 147 -5.98 -4.12 -10.52
C THR A 147 -4.71 -4.30 -11.36
N ARG A 148 -3.87 -5.25 -10.99
CA ARG A 148 -2.56 -5.46 -11.62
C ARG A 148 -2.71 -6.15 -12.96
N GLN A 149 -1.98 -5.63 -13.94
CA GLN A 149 -1.92 -6.09 -15.32
C GLN A 149 -0.46 -6.38 -15.71
N VAL A 150 -0.24 -7.21 -16.70
CA VAL A 150 1.10 -7.48 -17.23
C VAL A 150 1.42 -6.50 -18.36
N GLY A 151 2.49 -5.72 -18.20
CA GLY A 151 3.00 -4.84 -19.25
C GLY A 151 4.32 -5.38 -19.81
N LEU A 152 4.47 -5.43 -21.12
CA LEU A 152 5.60 -6.06 -21.80
C LEU A 152 6.27 -5.13 -22.82
N LYS A 153 7.60 -5.21 -22.88
CA LYS A 153 8.41 -4.60 -23.95
C LYS A 153 8.36 -5.37 -25.25
N PRO A 154 8.52 -6.73 -25.28
CA PRO A 154 8.36 -7.52 -26.49
C PRO A 154 6.95 -7.43 -27.06
N ASN A 155 6.83 -7.32 -28.38
CA ASN A 155 5.56 -7.35 -29.11
C ASN A 155 5.16 -8.79 -29.47
N LYS A 156 5.10 -9.67 -28.46
CA LYS A 156 4.65 -11.06 -28.60
C LYS A 156 3.23 -11.19 -28.06
N LYS A 157 2.29 -11.69 -28.86
CA LYS A 157 0.90 -11.92 -28.41
C LYS A 157 0.89 -12.88 -27.24
N ILE A 158 0.20 -12.48 -26.17
CA ILE A 158 -0.01 -13.28 -24.97
C ILE A 158 -1.48 -13.63 -24.88
N SER A 159 -1.79 -14.89 -24.99
CA SER A 159 -3.16 -15.43 -24.88
C SER A 159 -3.34 -16.31 -23.65
N THR A 160 -2.30 -17.05 -23.29
CA THR A 160 -2.30 -18.01 -22.17
C THR A 160 -1.03 -17.87 -21.32
N PRO A 161 -0.97 -18.46 -20.13
CA PRO A 161 0.26 -18.47 -19.32
C PRO A 161 1.49 -19.02 -20.04
N ALA A 162 1.31 -20.01 -20.93
CA ALA A 162 2.42 -20.60 -21.68
C ALA A 162 3.15 -19.58 -22.58
N ASP A 163 2.45 -18.53 -23.01
CA ASP A 163 3.04 -17.48 -23.84
C ASP A 163 4.00 -16.58 -23.06
N LEU A 164 3.92 -16.57 -21.73
CA LEU A 164 4.84 -15.86 -20.84
C LEU A 164 6.11 -16.66 -20.52
N ALA A 165 6.21 -17.92 -20.98
CA ALA A 165 7.42 -18.72 -20.76
C ALA A 165 8.65 -18.02 -21.34
N GLY A 166 9.71 -17.92 -20.51
CA GLY A 166 10.95 -17.24 -20.84
C GLY A 166 10.95 -15.73 -20.67
N ILE A 167 9.80 -15.08 -20.47
CA ILE A 167 9.70 -13.64 -20.22
C ILE A 167 10.24 -13.30 -18.83
N LYS A 168 11.25 -12.46 -18.78
CA LYS A 168 11.80 -11.88 -17.54
C LYS A 168 10.81 -10.83 -17.00
N LEU A 169 9.82 -11.29 -16.23
CA LEU A 169 8.80 -10.41 -15.66
C LEU A 169 9.32 -9.86 -14.33
N ARG A 170 9.53 -8.55 -14.27
CA ARG A 170 9.89 -7.93 -13.01
C ARG A 170 8.80 -8.14 -11.96
N MET A 171 9.23 -8.58 -10.81
CA MET A 171 8.41 -8.65 -9.61
C MET A 171 9.09 -7.85 -8.47
N PRO A 172 8.36 -7.32 -7.49
CA PRO A 172 8.97 -6.81 -6.26
C PRO A 172 9.84 -7.87 -5.59
N PRO A 173 10.81 -7.49 -4.73
CA PRO A 173 11.63 -8.45 -3.98
C PRO A 173 10.80 -9.25 -2.97
N GLY A 174 11.03 -10.56 -2.87
CA GLY A 174 10.43 -11.48 -1.91
C GLY A 174 9.75 -12.69 -2.56
N ASP A 175 9.74 -13.82 -1.83
CA ASP A 175 9.34 -15.13 -2.36
C ASP A 175 7.89 -15.18 -2.82
N ALA A 176 6.97 -14.57 -2.06
CA ALA A 176 5.56 -14.48 -2.43
C ALA A 176 5.35 -13.73 -3.76
N TRP A 177 6.14 -12.69 -4.04
CA TRP A 177 6.13 -12.00 -5.32
C TRP A 177 6.70 -12.87 -6.44
N GLN A 178 7.79 -13.62 -6.17
CA GLN A 178 8.37 -14.54 -7.15
C GLN A 178 7.38 -15.67 -7.45
N LEU A 179 6.65 -16.18 -6.46
CA LEU A 179 5.60 -17.17 -6.68
C LEU A 179 4.48 -16.60 -7.57
N LEU A 180 4.06 -15.35 -7.33
CA LEU A 180 3.06 -14.68 -8.19
C LEU A 180 3.53 -14.64 -9.65
N GLY A 181 4.77 -14.25 -9.93
CA GLY A 181 5.31 -14.23 -11.28
C GLY A 181 5.33 -15.63 -11.94
N ARG A 182 5.74 -16.66 -11.19
CA ARG A 182 5.68 -18.06 -11.66
C ARG A 182 4.24 -18.52 -11.92
N SER A 183 3.29 -18.10 -11.10
CA SER A 183 1.87 -18.44 -11.25
C SER A 183 1.23 -17.83 -12.50
N LEU A 184 1.87 -16.83 -13.09
CA LEU A 184 1.47 -16.25 -14.38
C LEU A 184 2.16 -16.96 -15.57
N GLY A 185 3.08 -17.91 -15.33
CA GLY A 185 3.84 -18.60 -16.36
C GLY A 185 5.15 -17.89 -16.77
N ALA A 186 5.52 -16.81 -16.12
CA ALA A 186 6.71 -16.01 -16.44
C ALA A 186 7.95 -16.44 -15.64
N ASN A 187 9.11 -15.91 -16.01
CA ASN A 187 10.35 -15.95 -15.24
C ASN A 187 10.44 -14.71 -14.35
N PRO A 188 10.08 -14.79 -13.06
CA PRO A 188 10.09 -13.62 -12.20
C PRO A 188 11.51 -13.13 -11.94
N THR A 189 11.71 -11.82 -12.03
CA THR A 189 13.02 -11.15 -11.82
C THR A 189 12.85 -10.11 -10.72
N PRO A 190 13.42 -10.32 -9.52
CA PRO A 190 13.27 -9.38 -8.41
C PRO A 190 14.02 -8.07 -8.69
N MET A 191 13.30 -6.95 -8.55
CA MET A 191 13.85 -5.61 -8.76
C MET A 191 13.05 -4.58 -7.98
N ALA A 192 13.72 -3.59 -7.38
CA ALA A 192 13.04 -2.50 -6.68
C ALA A 192 12.19 -1.65 -7.66
N TYR A 193 11.08 -1.08 -7.15
CA TYR A 193 10.11 -0.36 -7.99
C TYR A 193 10.72 0.83 -8.75
N ALA A 194 11.61 1.58 -8.10
CA ALA A 194 12.28 2.73 -8.69
C ALA A 194 13.22 2.36 -9.86
N GLU A 195 13.67 1.11 -9.97
CA GLU A 195 14.59 0.63 -10.98
C GLU A 195 13.89 0.10 -12.24
N VAL A 196 12.56 -0.08 -12.19
CA VAL A 196 11.79 -0.79 -13.24
C VAL A 196 11.86 -0.08 -14.60
N TYR A 197 11.74 1.25 -14.63
CA TYR A 197 11.81 2.01 -15.89
C TYR A 197 13.16 1.75 -16.60
N THR A 198 14.27 1.90 -15.87
CA THR A 198 15.61 1.64 -16.42
C THR A 198 15.78 0.18 -16.80
N GLY A 199 15.26 -0.76 -16.00
CA GLY A 199 15.29 -2.19 -16.30
C GLY A 199 14.59 -2.54 -17.61
N LEU A 200 13.42 -1.95 -17.88
CA LEU A 200 12.69 -2.08 -19.15
C LEU A 200 13.44 -1.42 -20.29
N GLN A 201 13.94 -0.20 -20.09
CA GLN A 201 14.66 0.56 -21.11
C GLN A 201 15.89 -0.20 -21.60
N THR A 202 16.70 -0.71 -20.70
CA THR A 202 17.96 -1.43 -21.00
C THR A 202 17.74 -2.89 -21.43
N GLY A 203 16.55 -3.47 -21.22
CA GLY A 203 16.28 -4.88 -21.50
C GLY A 203 16.78 -5.85 -20.40
N ALA A 204 17.12 -5.35 -19.22
CA ALA A 204 17.41 -6.20 -18.06
C ALA A 204 16.19 -7.04 -17.67
N ILE A 205 14.99 -6.52 -17.90
CA ILE A 205 13.71 -7.17 -17.80
C ILE A 205 12.90 -6.98 -19.08
N ASP A 206 11.99 -7.92 -19.37
CA ASP A 206 11.13 -7.89 -20.56
C ASP A 206 9.75 -7.30 -20.25
N GLY A 207 9.36 -7.27 -18.98
CA GLY A 207 8.06 -6.78 -18.54
C GLY A 207 7.98 -6.51 -17.05
N GLN A 208 6.85 -6.01 -16.64
CA GLN A 208 6.49 -5.71 -15.25
C GLN A 208 4.99 -5.99 -15.03
N ASP A 209 4.57 -6.11 -13.77
CA ASP A 209 3.17 -6.16 -13.41
C ASP A 209 2.82 -5.00 -12.48
N ASN A 210 1.82 -4.21 -12.85
CA ASN A 210 1.29 -3.12 -12.02
C ASN A 210 -0.12 -2.73 -12.49
N PRO A 211 -0.89 -2.04 -11.63
CA PRO A 211 -2.10 -1.35 -12.07
C PRO A 211 -1.81 -0.24 -13.07
N LEU A 212 -2.81 0.11 -13.87
CA LEU A 212 -2.67 1.13 -14.91
C LEU A 212 -2.25 2.51 -14.39
N PRO A 213 -2.74 3.00 -13.23
CA PRO A 213 -2.26 4.26 -12.66
C PRO A 213 -0.75 4.26 -12.36
N ASN A 214 -0.21 3.12 -11.89
CA ASN A 214 1.21 2.97 -11.64
C ASN A 214 2.04 2.99 -12.93
N VAL A 215 1.53 2.33 -13.99
CA VAL A 215 2.15 2.36 -15.33
C VAL A 215 2.25 3.79 -15.84
N GLN A 216 1.21 4.61 -15.61
CA GLN A 216 1.20 6.03 -15.99
C GLN A 216 2.19 6.86 -15.15
N ASN A 217 2.11 6.75 -13.83
CA ASN A 217 2.90 7.56 -12.90
C ASN A 217 4.41 7.36 -13.08
N MET A 218 4.81 6.12 -13.34
CA MET A 218 6.21 5.73 -13.57
C MET A 218 6.62 5.77 -15.04
N LYS A 219 5.71 6.17 -15.93
CA LYS A 219 5.91 6.28 -17.38
C LYS A 219 6.37 4.97 -18.05
N PHE A 220 6.02 3.82 -17.49
CA PHE A 220 6.40 2.52 -18.05
C PHE A 220 5.89 2.35 -19.49
N TYR A 221 4.79 2.99 -19.85
CA TYR A 221 4.23 2.99 -21.20
C TYR A 221 5.20 3.52 -22.27
N GLU A 222 6.20 4.35 -21.90
CA GLU A 222 7.20 4.85 -22.84
C GLU A 222 8.22 3.78 -23.28
N VAL A 223 8.37 2.71 -22.49
CA VAL A 223 9.37 1.65 -22.65
C VAL A 223 8.75 0.25 -22.80
N MET A 224 7.42 0.19 -23.03
CA MET A 224 6.64 -1.02 -23.29
C MET A 224 5.90 -0.90 -24.61
N SER A 225 5.53 -2.04 -25.23
CA SER A 225 4.74 -2.10 -26.45
C SER A 225 3.29 -2.52 -26.19
N GLN A 226 3.00 -3.18 -25.08
CA GLN A 226 1.69 -3.76 -24.81
C GLN A 226 1.38 -3.88 -23.32
N ILE A 227 0.07 -3.90 -23.04
CA ILE A 227 -0.51 -4.21 -21.74
C ILE A 227 -1.51 -5.34 -21.92
N VAL A 228 -1.25 -6.44 -21.25
CA VAL A 228 -2.12 -7.64 -21.24
C VAL A 228 -2.99 -7.56 -19.98
N LEU A 229 -4.29 -7.41 -20.15
CA LEU A 229 -5.27 -7.24 -19.07
C LEU A 229 -5.56 -8.56 -18.38
N THR A 230 -4.54 -9.08 -17.69
CA THR A 230 -4.61 -10.35 -16.94
C THR A 230 -5.49 -10.25 -15.69
N SER A 231 -5.61 -9.07 -15.11
CA SER A 231 -6.39 -8.79 -13.89
C SER A 231 -6.10 -9.78 -12.75
N HIS A 232 -4.84 -10.16 -12.61
CA HIS A 232 -4.42 -11.30 -11.80
C HIS A 232 -4.34 -11.02 -10.30
N LEU A 233 -4.28 -9.74 -9.89
CA LEU A 233 -4.20 -9.37 -8.48
C LEU A 233 -4.85 -8.00 -8.25
N VAL A 234 -5.76 -7.93 -7.29
CA VAL A 234 -6.20 -6.64 -6.73
C VAL A 234 -5.04 -6.04 -5.97
N GLY A 235 -4.52 -4.92 -6.47
CA GLY A 235 -3.36 -4.25 -5.91
C GLY A 235 -3.73 -3.43 -4.67
N TYR A 236 -3.11 -3.73 -3.55
CA TYR A 236 -3.24 -2.96 -2.34
C TYR A 236 -2.00 -3.08 -1.46
N ASP A 237 -1.77 -2.05 -0.66
CA ASP A 237 -0.85 -2.06 0.46
C ASP A 237 -1.65 -1.87 1.75
N LEU A 238 -1.01 -2.00 2.89
CA LEU A 238 -1.57 -1.74 4.20
C LEU A 238 -0.99 -0.43 4.73
N LEU A 239 -1.85 0.55 4.99
CA LEU A 239 -1.45 1.75 5.72
C LEU A 239 -1.17 1.37 7.16
N THR A 240 0.08 1.53 7.60
CA THR A 240 0.53 1.05 8.91
C THR A 240 1.18 2.14 9.73
N VAL A 241 1.12 1.97 11.05
CA VAL A 241 1.89 2.73 12.04
C VAL A 241 2.57 1.74 12.99
N ASN A 242 3.79 2.01 13.43
CA ASN A 242 4.45 1.15 14.40
C ASN A 242 3.68 1.12 15.73
N LEU A 243 3.69 -0.02 16.40
CA LEU A 243 2.82 -0.24 17.57
C LEU A 243 3.20 0.66 18.77
N LYS A 244 4.47 1.02 18.91
CA LYS A 244 4.93 1.95 19.94
C LYS A 244 4.34 3.35 19.76
N THR A 245 4.44 3.90 18.54
CA THR A 245 3.84 5.20 18.20
C THR A 245 2.33 5.18 18.41
N TRP A 246 1.64 4.11 17.94
CA TRP A 246 0.21 3.94 18.12
C TRP A 246 -0.19 3.96 19.60
N ASN A 247 0.49 3.16 20.43
CA ASN A 247 0.16 3.03 21.86
C ASN A 247 0.45 4.34 22.64
N ALA A 248 1.41 5.12 22.20
CA ALA A 248 1.75 6.41 22.84
C ALA A 248 0.69 7.52 22.60
N MET A 249 -0.21 7.34 21.59
CA MET A 249 -1.20 8.39 21.25
C MET A 249 -2.32 8.54 22.28
N GLY A 250 -2.69 7.47 22.99
CA GLY A 250 -3.89 7.43 23.83
C GLY A 250 -5.20 7.34 23.01
N ALA A 251 -6.28 6.87 23.64
CA ALA A 251 -7.52 6.45 22.96
C ALA A 251 -8.18 7.56 22.10
N ALA A 252 -8.21 8.80 22.58
CA ALA A 252 -8.83 9.90 21.84
C ALA A 252 -8.10 10.22 20.54
N LYS A 253 -6.76 10.31 20.59
CA LYS A 253 -5.94 10.53 19.39
C LYS A 253 -5.94 9.33 18.46
N GLN A 254 -5.91 8.11 18.99
CA GLN A 254 -6.06 6.88 18.17
C GLN A 254 -7.35 6.89 17.37
N LYS A 255 -8.49 7.28 17.99
CA LYS A 255 -9.78 7.39 17.29
C LYS A 255 -9.74 8.43 16.18
N ALA A 256 -9.20 9.62 16.43
CA ALA A 256 -9.07 10.68 15.44
C ALA A 256 -8.12 10.27 14.30
N PHE A 257 -7.01 9.64 14.63
CA PHE A 257 -6.01 9.15 13.67
C PHE A 257 -6.58 8.07 12.76
N GLN A 258 -7.35 7.12 13.32
CA GLN A 258 -8.04 6.09 12.53
C GLN A 258 -9.07 6.72 11.59
N ALA A 259 -9.89 7.67 12.08
CA ALA A 259 -10.87 8.35 11.25
C ALA A 259 -10.22 9.14 10.09
N ALA A 260 -9.08 9.77 10.33
CA ALA A 260 -8.29 10.43 9.29
C ALA A 260 -7.76 9.44 8.25
N ALA A 261 -7.26 8.28 8.70
CA ALA A 261 -6.82 7.21 7.81
C ALA A 261 -7.97 6.67 6.96
N ASP A 262 -9.12 6.37 7.58
CA ASP A 262 -10.31 5.86 6.87
C ASP A 262 -10.77 6.82 5.76
N LYS A 263 -10.80 8.14 6.07
CA LYS A 263 -11.15 9.18 5.10
C LYS A 263 -10.16 9.22 3.92
N ALA A 264 -8.87 9.20 4.21
CA ALA A 264 -7.82 9.25 3.20
C ALA A 264 -7.79 7.99 2.32
N ILE A 265 -7.91 6.80 2.93
CA ILE A 265 -7.98 5.51 2.24
C ILE A 265 -9.18 5.46 1.29
N LYS A 266 -10.37 5.87 1.78
CA LYS A 266 -11.58 5.90 0.95
C LYS A 266 -11.39 6.82 -0.26
N TRP A 267 -10.93 8.05 -0.04
CA TRP A 267 -10.66 9.00 -1.11
C TRP A 267 -9.69 8.42 -2.15
N SER A 268 -8.61 7.80 -1.70
CA SER A 268 -7.61 7.18 -2.57
C SER A 268 -8.20 6.04 -3.42
N ALA A 269 -9.03 5.20 -2.82
CA ALA A 269 -9.68 4.11 -3.54
C ALA A 269 -10.63 4.63 -4.64
N ASP A 270 -11.44 5.64 -4.32
CA ASP A 270 -12.36 6.27 -5.28
C ASP A 270 -11.59 6.87 -6.48
N GLU A 271 -10.47 7.58 -6.22
CA GLU A 271 -9.64 8.16 -7.28
C GLU A 271 -8.93 7.09 -8.13
N HIS A 272 -8.45 6.00 -7.52
CA HIS A 272 -7.85 4.90 -8.28
C HIS A 272 -8.85 4.20 -9.18
N LEU A 273 -10.07 3.92 -8.70
CA LEU A 273 -11.14 3.30 -9.51
C LEU A 273 -11.49 4.17 -10.71
N LYS A 274 -11.66 5.48 -10.49
CA LYS A 274 -11.92 6.43 -11.56
C LYS A 274 -10.78 6.45 -12.58
N ARG A 275 -9.54 6.55 -12.12
CA ARG A 275 -8.37 6.65 -12.98
C ARG A 275 -8.14 5.37 -13.77
N GLU A 276 -8.30 4.21 -13.15
CA GLU A 276 -8.12 2.90 -13.81
C GLU A 276 -9.08 2.73 -14.99
N ALA A 277 -10.34 3.17 -14.85
CA ALA A 277 -11.35 3.08 -15.91
C ALA A 277 -10.97 3.87 -17.18
N GLU A 278 -10.24 4.97 -17.05
CA GLU A 278 -9.87 5.85 -18.16
C GLU A 278 -8.58 5.42 -18.88
N LEU A 279 -7.67 4.77 -18.17
CA LEU A 279 -6.29 4.59 -18.62
C LEU A 279 -6.10 3.55 -19.71
N ALA A 280 -6.92 2.50 -19.74
CA ALA A 280 -6.81 1.47 -20.79
C ALA A 280 -6.95 2.07 -22.19
N ASP A 281 -7.98 2.91 -22.39
CA ASP A 281 -8.19 3.62 -23.64
C ASP A 281 -7.13 4.71 -23.88
N GLY A 282 -6.68 5.36 -22.83
CA GLY A 282 -5.58 6.32 -22.88
C GLY A 282 -4.31 5.71 -23.47
N PHE A 283 -3.92 4.53 -23.00
CA PHE A 283 -2.74 3.81 -23.50
C PHE A 283 -2.92 3.29 -24.95
N ARG A 284 -4.13 2.87 -25.34
CA ARG A 284 -4.41 2.53 -26.75
C ARG A 284 -4.19 3.74 -27.68
N LYS A 285 -4.68 4.91 -27.27
CA LYS A 285 -4.47 6.17 -28.03
C LYS A 285 -3.00 6.59 -28.10
N GLN A 286 -2.17 6.15 -27.17
CA GLN A 286 -0.70 6.36 -27.16
C GLN A 286 0.05 5.30 -27.97
N GLY A 287 -0.65 4.36 -28.62
CA GLY A 287 -0.07 3.36 -29.50
C GLY A 287 0.28 2.02 -28.84
N LEU A 288 -0.03 1.80 -27.58
CA LEU A 288 0.17 0.50 -26.95
C LEU A 288 -0.95 -0.47 -27.34
N GLN A 289 -0.60 -1.73 -27.52
CA GLN A 289 -1.59 -2.80 -27.61
C GLN A 289 -2.14 -3.08 -26.21
N VAL A 290 -3.45 -2.87 -26.00
CA VAL A 290 -4.12 -3.14 -24.72
C VAL A 290 -5.29 -4.08 -24.96
N TYR A 291 -5.18 -5.30 -24.44
CA TYR A 291 -6.14 -6.38 -24.69
C TYR A 291 -6.23 -7.37 -23.52
N ALA A 292 -7.32 -8.12 -23.45
CA ALA A 292 -7.50 -9.21 -22.50
C ALA A 292 -6.97 -10.54 -23.09
N PRO A 293 -6.26 -11.36 -22.31
CA PRO A 293 -5.91 -12.74 -22.64
C PRO A 293 -7.07 -13.69 -22.27
N ASP A 294 -6.84 -14.98 -22.39
CA ASP A 294 -7.71 -15.98 -21.75
C ASP A 294 -7.52 -15.95 -20.22
N GLN A 295 -8.31 -15.11 -19.55
CA GLN A 295 -8.24 -14.95 -18.09
C GLN A 295 -8.58 -16.24 -17.34
N ASN A 296 -9.42 -17.11 -17.91
CA ASN A 296 -9.75 -18.41 -17.29
C ASN A 296 -8.54 -19.35 -17.30
N ALA A 297 -7.78 -19.38 -18.40
CA ALA A 297 -6.53 -20.13 -18.47
C ALA A 297 -5.49 -19.61 -17.44
N PHE A 298 -5.37 -18.28 -17.31
CA PHE A 298 -4.49 -17.67 -16.29
C PHE A 298 -4.94 -18.02 -14.87
N ARG A 299 -6.22 -17.92 -14.56
CA ARG A 299 -6.78 -18.28 -13.24
C ARG A 299 -6.54 -19.75 -12.90
N ALA A 300 -6.85 -20.64 -13.83
CA ALA A 300 -6.67 -22.09 -13.62
C ALA A 300 -5.19 -22.46 -13.42
N HIS A 301 -4.29 -21.86 -14.20
CA HIS A 301 -2.85 -22.09 -14.08
C HIS A 301 -2.34 -21.54 -12.72
N ALA A 302 -2.70 -20.32 -12.35
CA ALA A 302 -2.30 -19.71 -11.08
C ALA A 302 -2.78 -20.56 -9.89
N GLN A 303 -4.04 -20.97 -9.89
CA GLN A 303 -4.59 -21.82 -8.83
C GLN A 303 -3.79 -23.13 -8.68
N LYS A 304 -3.47 -23.79 -9.80
CA LYS A 304 -2.65 -25.02 -9.80
C LYS A 304 -1.27 -24.77 -9.19
N VAL A 305 -0.60 -23.68 -9.58
CA VAL A 305 0.74 -23.33 -9.07
C VAL A 305 0.69 -23.03 -7.57
N TYR A 306 -0.27 -22.22 -7.14
CA TYR A 306 -0.39 -21.89 -5.70
C TYR A 306 -0.69 -23.11 -4.84
N LEU A 307 -1.68 -23.94 -5.22
CA LEU A 307 -2.05 -25.14 -4.45
C LEU A 307 -0.93 -26.19 -4.37
N ALA A 308 0.00 -26.18 -5.33
CA ALA A 308 1.19 -27.05 -5.34
C ALA A 308 2.38 -26.43 -4.60
N SER A 309 2.31 -25.18 -4.15
CA SER A 309 3.41 -24.48 -3.51
C SER A 309 3.54 -24.82 -2.02
N ASP A 310 4.73 -24.56 -1.47
CA ASP A 310 4.95 -24.71 -0.03
C ASP A 310 4.22 -23.60 0.76
N GLU A 311 3.99 -22.44 0.16
CA GLU A 311 3.25 -21.35 0.76
C GLU A 311 1.81 -21.76 1.11
N ALA A 312 1.14 -22.52 0.23
CA ALA A 312 -0.22 -22.99 0.50
C ALA A 312 -0.33 -23.95 1.68
N LYS A 313 0.75 -24.64 2.05
CA LYS A 313 0.80 -25.52 3.24
C LYS A 313 0.65 -24.74 4.55
N SER A 314 1.01 -23.45 4.54
CA SER A 314 0.89 -22.57 5.70
C SER A 314 -0.48 -21.88 5.82
N TRP A 315 -1.35 -22.01 4.81
CA TRP A 315 -2.64 -21.35 4.82
C TRP A 315 -3.57 -21.98 5.84
N PRO A 316 -4.30 -21.17 6.62
CA PRO A 316 -5.27 -21.71 7.56
C PRO A 316 -6.34 -22.51 6.82
N LYS A 317 -6.63 -23.70 7.34
CA LYS A 317 -7.62 -24.62 6.74
C LYS A 317 -8.98 -23.94 6.54
N GLY A 318 -9.53 -23.99 5.34
CA GLY A 318 -10.82 -23.39 5.01
C GLY A 318 -10.79 -21.86 4.85
N MET A 319 -9.64 -21.22 4.95
CA MET A 319 -9.54 -19.75 4.83
C MET A 319 -9.83 -19.28 3.41
N LEU A 320 -9.35 -20.00 2.40
CA LEU A 320 -9.62 -19.66 1.00
C LEU A 320 -11.12 -19.67 0.70
N GLU A 321 -11.83 -20.68 1.18
CA GLU A 321 -13.29 -20.82 1.03
C GLU A 321 -14.02 -19.70 1.76
N LYS A 322 -13.59 -19.37 2.99
CA LYS A 322 -14.18 -18.26 3.76
C LYS A 322 -13.99 -16.92 3.05
N ILE A 323 -12.81 -16.65 2.49
CA ILE A 323 -12.56 -15.42 1.73
C ILE A 323 -13.43 -15.40 0.47
N ASN A 324 -13.48 -16.48 -0.29
CA ASN A 324 -14.27 -16.55 -1.52
C ASN A 324 -15.79 -16.39 -1.28
N ALA A 325 -16.29 -16.76 -0.10
CA ALA A 325 -17.70 -16.65 0.29
C ALA A 325 -18.11 -15.21 0.68
N LEU A 326 -17.18 -14.31 0.92
CA LEU A 326 -17.49 -12.89 1.21
C LEU A 326 -18.19 -12.25 0.00
N LYS A 327 -19.21 -11.44 0.30
CA LYS A 327 -20.01 -10.73 -0.72
C LYS A 327 -19.53 -9.29 -0.91
#